data_6d9201e80efce6031bbb3525aba76475
#
_entry.id   6d9201e80efce6031bbb3525aba76475
#
_cell.length_a   1.000
_cell.length_b   1.000
_cell.length_c   1.000
_cell.angle_alpha   90.00
_cell.angle_beta   90.00
_cell.angle_gamma   90.00
#
_symmetry.space_group_name_H-M   'P 1'
#
loop_
_entity.id
_entity.type
_entity.pdbx_description
1 polymer ?
#
loop_
_entity_poly.entity_id
_entity_poly.type
_entity_poly.pdbx_seq_one_letter_code
_entity_poly.pdbx_strand_id
1 'polypeptide(L)'
;MPKLIIYLDNCCFNRPFDDQSYLSIFLETYAKLAIQDLVNEKEIDLVWSFILDYENNANPDEVVKQEILGWRNKAYKIVNRNSPLINEAQKIKDAGFGNKDALHIAASIEANVDYFITVDKGILKKKNFIKNLEIVNPIDFITILERRDDTD
;
A
#
# COMPACT_ATOMS: atom_id res chain seq x y z
N MET A 1 6.59 21.58 -1.80
CA MET A 1 5.91 20.60 -2.65
C MET A 1 4.67 20.05 -1.98
N PRO A 2 3.61 19.71 -2.73
CA PRO A 2 2.46 19.03 -2.15
C PRO A 2 2.89 17.72 -1.50
N LYS A 3 2.18 17.30 -0.46
CA LYS A 3 2.41 16.01 0.16
C LYS A 3 2.09 14.89 -0.82
N LEU A 4 2.91 13.85 -0.81
CA LEU A 4 2.60 12.62 -1.51
C LEU A 4 1.48 11.88 -0.79
N ILE A 5 0.64 11.24 -1.57
CA ILE A 5 -0.45 10.39 -1.08
C ILE A 5 -0.09 8.96 -1.45
N ILE A 6 -0.08 8.08 -0.46
CA ILE A 6 0.31 6.68 -0.67
C ILE A 6 -0.78 5.71 -0.21
N TYR A 7 -0.73 4.52 -0.78
CA TYR A 7 -1.50 3.36 -0.34
C TYR A 7 -0.51 2.24 -0.01
N LEU A 8 -0.61 1.69 1.18
CA LEU A 8 0.18 0.53 1.59
C LEU A 8 -0.68 -0.72 1.47
N ASP A 9 -0.21 -1.70 0.68
CA ASP A 9 -0.87 -2.99 0.56
C ASP A 9 -0.81 -3.77 1.89
N ASN A 10 -1.75 -4.67 2.09
CA ASN A 10 -1.83 -5.47 3.31
C ASN A 10 -0.52 -6.22 3.61
N CYS A 11 0.14 -6.74 2.59
CA CYS A 11 1.41 -7.43 2.76
C CYS A 11 2.50 -6.51 3.35
N CYS A 12 2.46 -5.21 3.09
CA CYS A 12 3.39 -4.25 3.68
C CYS A 12 3.14 -4.11 5.18
N PHE A 13 1.87 -4.01 5.60
CA PHE A 13 1.55 -3.93 7.03
C PHE A 13 1.99 -5.16 7.80
N ASN A 14 1.94 -6.33 7.16
CA ASN A 14 2.32 -7.60 7.79
C ASN A 14 3.83 -7.90 7.69
N ARG A 15 4.58 -7.21 6.84
CA ARG A 15 5.99 -7.52 6.58
C ARG A 15 6.88 -7.52 7.84
N PRO A 16 6.71 -6.60 8.82
CA PRO A 16 7.51 -6.64 10.05
C PRO A 16 7.31 -7.89 10.90
N PHE A 17 6.22 -8.63 10.67
CA PHE A 17 5.89 -9.86 11.41
C PHE A 17 6.31 -11.13 10.66
N ASP A 18 6.88 -10.98 9.46
CA ASP A 18 7.42 -12.08 8.67
C ASP A 18 8.83 -12.46 9.17
N ASP A 19 9.38 -13.53 8.62
CA ASP A 19 10.71 -14.02 9.00
C ASP A 19 11.80 -13.05 8.56
N GLN A 20 12.38 -12.32 9.51
CA GLN A 20 13.39 -11.29 9.25
C GLN A 20 14.79 -11.86 8.99
N SER A 21 14.97 -13.18 9.03
CA SER A 21 16.25 -13.80 8.70
C SER A 21 16.57 -13.70 7.20
N TYR A 22 15.56 -13.49 6.35
CA TYR A 22 15.76 -13.22 4.93
C TYR A 22 16.10 -11.75 4.75
N LEU A 23 17.25 -11.47 4.11
CA LEU A 23 17.70 -10.08 3.94
C LEU A 23 16.69 -9.22 3.18
N SER A 24 16.07 -9.75 2.14
CA SER A 24 15.08 -9.00 1.37
C SER A 24 13.88 -8.58 2.23
N ILE A 25 13.41 -9.49 3.09
CA ILE A 25 12.29 -9.20 4.00
C ILE A 25 12.70 -8.15 5.02
N PHE A 26 13.90 -8.28 5.59
CA PHE A 26 14.44 -7.30 6.54
C PHE A 26 14.52 -5.91 5.93
N LEU A 27 15.04 -5.80 4.72
CA LEU A 27 15.18 -4.50 4.03
C LEU A 27 13.82 -3.89 3.71
N GLU A 28 12.85 -4.69 3.26
CA GLU A 28 11.49 -4.23 3.00
C GLU A 28 10.80 -3.77 4.28
N THR A 29 11.00 -4.50 5.37
CA THR A 29 10.49 -4.12 6.69
C THR A 29 11.05 -2.77 7.13
N TYR A 30 12.37 -2.60 7.03
CA TYR A 30 13.03 -1.35 7.43
C TYR A 30 12.51 -0.17 6.63
N ALA A 31 12.39 -0.34 5.31
CA ALA A 31 11.85 0.71 4.43
C ALA A 31 10.39 1.04 4.78
N LYS A 32 9.57 0.03 5.04
CA LYS A 32 8.16 0.22 5.41
C LYS A 32 8.04 0.97 6.73
N LEU A 33 8.87 0.66 7.71
CA LEU A 33 8.85 1.36 9.00
C LEU A 33 9.25 2.83 8.83
N ALA A 34 10.22 3.11 7.98
CA ALA A 34 10.60 4.49 7.65
C ALA A 34 9.43 5.25 6.99
N ILE A 35 8.69 4.60 6.11
CA ILE A 35 7.50 5.18 5.47
C ILE A 35 6.45 5.52 6.54
N GLN A 36 6.22 4.60 7.47
CA GLN A 36 5.25 4.83 8.56
C GLN A 36 5.66 5.99 9.46
N ASP A 37 6.95 6.17 9.70
CA ASP A 37 7.44 7.35 10.45
C ASP A 37 7.06 8.64 9.74
N LEU A 38 7.18 8.69 8.41
CA LEU A 38 6.78 9.85 7.61
C LEU A 38 5.28 10.12 7.68
N VAL A 39 4.46 9.06 7.72
CA VAL A 39 3.02 9.21 7.94
C VAL A 39 2.74 9.80 9.33
N ASN A 40 3.41 9.30 10.36
CA ASN A 40 3.28 9.81 11.72
C ASN A 40 3.67 11.28 11.84
N GLU A 41 4.70 11.69 11.12
CA GLU A 41 5.18 13.07 11.08
C GLU A 41 4.35 13.95 10.16
N LYS A 42 3.34 13.41 9.51
CA LYS A 42 2.44 14.10 8.57
C LYS A 42 3.18 14.67 7.36
N GLU A 43 4.27 14.06 6.97
CA GLU A 43 5.01 14.44 5.77
C GLU A 43 4.45 13.81 4.51
N ILE A 44 3.80 12.65 4.65
CA ILE A 44 3.04 11.98 3.58
C ILE A 44 1.67 11.56 4.12
N ASP A 45 0.70 11.47 3.22
CA ASP A 45 -0.68 11.07 3.56
C ASP A 45 -0.92 9.62 3.20
N LEU A 46 -1.55 8.89 4.11
CA LEU A 46 -1.90 7.48 3.95
C LEU A 46 -3.37 7.32 3.60
N VAL A 47 -3.67 6.49 2.61
CA VAL A 47 -5.03 6.06 2.28
C VAL A 47 -5.27 4.67 2.83
N TRP A 48 -6.41 4.48 3.45
CA TRP A 48 -6.91 3.19 3.94
C TRP A 48 -8.14 2.80 3.12
N SER A 49 -8.52 1.52 3.11
CA SER A 49 -9.67 1.06 2.33
C SER A 49 -10.43 -0.06 3.02
N PHE A 50 -11.65 -0.28 2.55
CA PHE A 50 -12.50 -1.38 3.03
C PHE A 50 -11.86 -2.76 2.83
N ILE A 51 -11.03 -2.94 1.79
CA ILE A 51 -10.39 -4.24 1.56
C ILE A 51 -9.28 -4.49 2.59
N LEU A 52 -8.60 -3.45 3.06
CA LEU A 52 -7.66 -3.56 4.17
C LEU A 52 -8.39 -3.98 5.46
N ASP A 53 -9.58 -3.42 5.72
CA ASP A 53 -10.41 -3.85 6.85
C ASP A 53 -10.74 -5.33 6.73
N TYR A 54 -11.17 -5.77 5.55
CA TYR A 54 -11.55 -7.15 5.30
C TYR A 54 -10.37 -8.11 5.55
N GLU A 55 -9.22 -7.81 4.98
CA GLU A 55 -8.04 -8.67 5.12
C GLU A 55 -7.50 -8.66 6.55
N ASN A 56 -7.48 -7.51 7.20
CA ASN A 56 -6.98 -7.43 8.57
C ASN A 56 -7.92 -8.13 9.55
N ASN A 57 -9.23 -8.09 9.31
CA ASN A 57 -10.20 -8.83 10.14
C ASN A 57 -9.95 -10.33 10.10
N ALA A 58 -9.41 -10.84 9.02
CA ALA A 58 -9.07 -12.26 8.86
C ALA A 58 -7.70 -12.62 9.45
N ASN A 59 -6.97 -11.66 9.98
CA ASN A 59 -5.65 -11.93 10.57
C ASN A 59 -5.80 -12.80 11.82
N PRO A 60 -5.13 -13.96 11.88
CA PRO A 60 -5.29 -14.89 13.00
C PRO A 60 -4.60 -14.42 14.29
N ASP A 61 -3.65 -13.51 14.19
CA ASP A 61 -2.91 -12.99 15.34
C ASP A 61 -3.57 -11.68 15.81
N GLU A 62 -4.22 -11.72 16.98
CA GLU A 62 -4.97 -10.58 17.50
C GLU A 62 -4.08 -9.37 17.82
N VAL A 63 -2.86 -9.60 18.30
CA VAL A 63 -1.93 -8.51 18.60
C VAL A 63 -1.52 -7.80 17.32
N VAL A 64 -1.14 -8.55 16.29
CA VAL A 64 -0.78 -8.01 14.98
C VAL A 64 -1.96 -7.27 14.37
N LYS A 65 -3.15 -7.86 14.45
CA LYS A 65 -4.38 -7.28 13.93
C LYS A 65 -4.65 -5.90 14.52
N GLN A 66 -4.52 -5.76 15.84
CA GLN A 66 -4.75 -4.48 16.52
C GLN A 66 -3.68 -3.45 16.17
N GLU A 67 -2.44 -3.87 16.04
CA GLU A 67 -1.34 -2.99 15.61
C GLU A 67 -1.61 -2.40 14.22
N ILE A 68 -1.98 -3.26 13.29
CA ILE A 68 -2.29 -2.83 11.91
C ILE A 68 -3.52 -1.91 11.90
N LEU A 69 -4.55 -2.25 12.67
CA LEU A 69 -5.77 -1.44 12.75
C LEU A 69 -5.50 -0.01 13.22
N GLY A 70 -4.47 0.17 14.05
CA GLY A 70 -4.06 1.51 14.51
C GLY A 70 -3.72 2.46 13.35
N TRP A 71 -3.27 1.94 12.23
CA TRP A 71 -2.93 2.76 11.06
C TRP A 71 -4.16 3.31 10.35
N ARG A 72 -5.29 2.63 10.46
CA ARG A 72 -6.57 3.13 9.92
C ARG A 72 -6.90 4.50 10.49
N ASN A 73 -6.64 4.72 11.77
CA ASN A 73 -6.91 5.99 12.45
C ASN A 73 -5.96 7.12 12.01
N LYS A 74 -4.84 6.78 11.39
CA LYS A 74 -3.85 7.75 10.90
C LYS A 74 -4.05 8.08 9.42
N ALA A 75 -4.96 7.39 8.73
CA ALA A 75 -5.23 7.65 7.34
C ALA A 75 -5.96 8.99 7.18
N TYR A 76 -5.56 9.74 6.15
CA TYR A 76 -6.26 10.99 5.83
C TYR A 76 -7.57 10.73 5.08
N LYS A 77 -7.69 9.56 4.45
CA LYS A 77 -8.89 9.16 3.70
C LYS A 77 -9.10 7.67 3.80
N ILE A 78 -10.36 7.27 3.96
CA ILE A 78 -10.77 5.87 3.94
C ILE A 78 -11.68 5.66 2.74
N VAL A 79 -11.27 4.77 1.83
CA VAL A 79 -12.07 4.42 0.64
C VAL A 79 -13.07 3.36 1.02
N ASN A 80 -14.35 3.65 0.81
CA ASN A 80 -15.45 2.71 1.05
C ASN A 80 -15.83 1.99 -0.24
N ARG A 81 -16.43 0.82 -0.09
CA ARG A 81 -16.93 0.06 -1.24
C ARG A 81 -18.01 0.85 -1.98
N ASN A 82 -17.90 0.93 -3.30
CA ASN A 82 -18.87 1.60 -4.16
C ASN A 82 -18.88 0.97 -5.55
N SER A 83 -19.95 1.22 -6.31
CA SER A 83 -20.13 0.59 -7.62
C SER A 83 -19.06 0.97 -8.64
N PRO A 84 -18.67 2.25 -8.81
CA PRO A 84 -17.59 2.59 -9.73
C PRO A 84 -16.28 1.89 -9.41
N LEU A 85 -15.93 1.75 -8.13
CA LEU A 85 -14.73 1.06 -7.69
C LEU A 85 -14.79 -0.43 -8.07
N ILE A 86 -15.92 -1.08 -7.83
CA ILE A 86 -16.11 -2.49 -8.17
C ILE A 86 -15.99 -2.70 -9.69
N ASN A 87 -16.54 -1.80 -10.49
CA ASN A 87 -16.42 -1.87 -11.94
C ASN A 87 -14.97 -1.73 -12.40
N GLU A 88 -14.21 -0.81 -11.79
CA GLU A 88 -12.77 -0.66 -12.08
C GLU A 88 -12.00 -1.90 -11.67
N ALA A 89 -12.30 -2.46 -10.50
CA ALA A 89 -11.66 -3.68 -10.02
C ALA A 89 -11.90 -4.84 -10.98
N GLN A 90 -13.10 -4.95 -11.58
CA GLN A 90 -13.38 -6.00 -12.54
C GLN A 90 -12.49 -5.88 -13.79
N LYS A 91 -12.27 -4.68 -14.29
CA LYS A 91 -11.36 -4.43 -15.42
C LYS A 91 -9.93 -4.84 -15.08
N ILE A 92 -9.48 -4.51 -13.87
CA ILE A 92 -8.13 -4.85 -13.39
C ILE A 92 -8.00 -6.37 -13.26
N LYS A 93 -9.01 -7.03 -12.74
CA LYS A 93 -9.06 -8.49 -12.64
C LYS A 93 -8.97 -9.14 -14.03
N ASP A 94 -9.70 -8.59 -14.99
CA ASP A 94 -9.68 -9.09 -16.37
C ASP A 94 -8.30 -8.94 -17.01
N ALA A 95 -7.50 -7.99 -16.55
CA ALA A 95 -6.12 -7.80 -17.00
C ALA A 95 -5.15 -8.81 -16.36
N GLY A 96 -5.61 -9.66 -15.45
CA GLY A 96 -4.82 -10.76 -14.90
C GLY A 96 -4.46 -10.65 -13.41
N PHE A 97 -5.05 -9.72 -12.68
CA PHE A 97 -4.84 -9.58 -11.24
C PHE A 97 -5.84 -10.42 -10.45
N GLY A 98 -5.47 -10.86 -9.24
CA GLY A 98 -6.40 -11.53 -8.34
C GLY A 98 -7.49 -10.60 -7.82
N ASN A 99 -8.55 -11.16 -7.24
CA ASN A 99 -9.69 -10.37 -6.75
C ASN A 99 -9.30 -9.30 -5.73
N LYS A 100 -8.54 -9.69 -4.71
CA LYS A 100 -8.15 -8.76 -3.62
C LYS A 100 -7.18 -7.71 -4.16
N ASP A 101 -6.21 -8.13 -4.96
CA ASP A 101 -5.24 -7.22 -5.57
C ASP A 101 -5.95 -6.17 -6.42
N ALA A 102 -6.93 -6.60 -7.22
CA ALA A 102 -7.71 -5.70 -8.06
C ALA A 102 -8.49 -4.68 -7.23
N LEU A 103 -9.03 -5.08 -6.08
CA LEU A 103 -9.75 -4.18 -5.18
C LEU A 103 -8.82 -3.15 -4.54
N HIS A 104 -7.63 -3.57 -4.11
CA HIS A 104 -6.62 -2.63 -3.57
C HIS A 104 -6.20 -1.61 -4.62
N ILE A 105 -5.93 -2.06 -5.83
CA ILE A 105 -5.51 -1.18 -6.94
C ILE A 105 -6.64 -0.22 -7.30
N ALA A 106 -7.88 -0.70 -7.40
CA ALA A 106 -9.04 0.14 -7.70
C ALA A 106 -9.26 1.20 -6.63
N ALA A 107 -9.11 0.84 -5.35
CA ALA A 107 -9.23 1.80 -4.25
C ALA A 107 -8.15 2.89 -4.34
N SER A 108 -6.95 2.50 -4.71
CA SER A 108 -5.83 3.44 -4.89
C SER A 108 -6.09 4.42 -6.03
N ILE A 109 -6.63 3.93 -7.14
CA ILE A 109 -6.97 4.77 -8.29
C ILE A 109 -8.08 5.75 -7.90
N GLU A 110 -9.12 5.28 -7.23
CA GLU A 110 -10.22 6.15 -6.80
C GLU A 110 -9.74 7.27 -5.87
N ALA A 111 -8.81 6.97 -4.98
CA ALA A 111 -8.26 7.95 -4.05
C ALA A 111 -7.19 8.85 -4.67
N ASN A 112 -6.84 8.64 -5.93
CA ASN A 112 -5.79 9.40 -6.63
C ASN A 112 -4.47 9.39 -5.89
N VAL A 113 -4.05 8.23 -5.38
CA VAL A 113 -2.76 8.12 -4.71
C VAL A 113 -1.62 8.31 -5.71
N ASP A 114 -0.52 8.85 -5.24
CA ASP A 114 0.69 9.00 -6.05
C ASP A 114 1.41 7.67 -6.21
N TYR A 115 1.42 6.85 -5.16
CA TYR A 115 2.10 5.54 -5.18
C TYR A 115 1.30 4.48 -4.45
N PHE A 116 1.18 3.34 -5.09
CA PHE A 116 0.74 2.08 -4.49
C PHE A 116 1.99 1.29 -4.11
N ILE A 117 2.14 1.00 -2.83
CA ILE A 117 3.35 0.38 -2.30
C ILE A 117 3.04 -1.06 -1.88
N THR A 118 3.76 -2.01 -2.44
CA THR A 118 3.54 -3.44 -2.19
C THR A 118 4.85 -4.22 -2.17
N VAL A 119 4.86 -5.35 -1.46
CA VAL A 119 5.95 -6.33 -1.51
C VAL A 119 5.54 -7.57 -2.31
N ASP A 120 4.32 -7.61 -2.83
CA ASP A 120 3.81 -8.73 -3.62
C ASP A 120 4.49 -8.76 -4.98
N LYS A 121 5.26 -9.81 -5.23
CA LYS A 121 6.01 -9.96 -6.48
C LYS A 121 5.10 -10.15 -7.69
N GLY A 122 3.94 -10.76 -7.49
CA GLY A 122 2.96 -10.94 -8.55
C GLY A 122 2.41 -9.62 -9.07
N ILE A 123 2.09 -8.71 -8.15
CA ILE A 123 1.64 -7.36 -8.51
C ILE A 123 2.78 -6.59 -9.19
N LEU A 124 3.97 -6.62 -8.61
CA LEU A 124 5.13 -5.88 -9.14
C LEU A 124 5.48 -6.33 -10.56
N LYS A 125 5.38 -7.62 -10.86
CA LYS A 125 5.63 -8.14 -12.22
C LYS A 125 4.65 -7.62 -13.24
N LYS A 126 3.41 -7.32 -12.84
CA LYS A 126 2.32 -6.90 -13.73
C LYS A 126 2.07 -5.40 -13.67
N LYS A 127 2.88 -4.64 -12.96
CA LYS A 127 2.62 -3.21 -12.73
C LYS A 127 2.43 -2.40 -14.01
N ASN A 128 3.08 -2.80 -15.09
CA ASN A 128 2.99 -2.09 -16.37
C ASN A 128 1.63 -2.23 -17.06
N PHE A 129 0.79 -3.17 -16.62
CA PHE A 129 -0.59 -3.27 -17.11
C PHE A 129 -1.50 -2.19 -16.52
N ILE A 130 -1.07 -1.52 -15.45
CA ILE A 130 -1.82 -0.43 -14.81
C ILE A 130 -1.17 0.88 -15.22
N LYS A 131 -1.87 1.68 -16.03
CA LYS A 131 -1.30 2.89 -16.61
C LYS A 131 -1.50 4.15 -15.80
N ASN A 132 -2.52 4.18 -14.95
CA ASN A 132 -2.91 5.38 -14.20
C ASN A 132 -2.55 5.30 -12.71
N LEU A 133 -1.56 4.48 -12.37
CA LEU A 133 -1.11 4.30 -10.99
C LEU A 133 0.36 3.87 -11.00
N GLU A 134 1.18 4.51 -10.17
CA GLU A 134 2.56 4.09 -9.96
C GLU A 134 2.60 3.04 -8.86
N ILE A 135 3.13 1.85 -9.19
CA ILE A 135 3.25 0.72 -8.27
C ILE A 135 4.73 0.47 -7.98
N VAL A 136 5.11 0.48 -6.72
CA VAL A 136 6.52 0.34 -6.31
C VAL A 136 6.61 -0.52 -5.05
N ASN A 137 7.80 -1.05 -4.76
CA ASN A 137 8.06 -1.67 -3.47
C ASN A 137 8.55 -0.60 -2.47
N PRO A 138 8.58 -0.92 -1.17
CA PRO A 138 8.96 0.08 -0.16
C PRO A 138 10.38 0.64 -0.34
N ILE A 139 11.31 -0.19 -0.78
CA ILE A 139 12.72 0.22 -0.97
C ILE A 139 12.81 1.23 -2.11
N ASP A 140 12.15 0.95 -3.23
CA ASP A 140 12.13 1.86 -4.38
C ASP A 140 11.44 3.18 -4.02
N PHE A 141 10.39 3.12 -3.19
CA PHE A 141 9.71 4.34 -2.75
C PHE A 141 10.65 5.25 -1.96
N ILE A 142 11.44 4.70 -1.04
CA ILE A 142 12.43 5.47 -0.28
C ILE A 142 13.44 6.12 -1.24
N THR A 143 13.92 5.38 -2.23
CA THR A 143 14.83 5.91 -3.24
C THR A 143 14.21 7.09 -4.00
N ILE A 144 12.94 6.98 -4.36
CA ILE A 144 12.20 8.07 -5.02
C ILE A 144 12.15 9.31 -4.13
N LEU A 145 11.84 9.13 -2.85
CA LEU A 145 11.80 10.25 -1.90
C LEU A 145 13.14 10.96 -1.78
N GLU A 146 14.23 10.21 -1.66
CA GLU A 146 15.56 10.76 -1.54
C GLU A 146 15.93 11.58 -2.78
N ARG A 147 15.58 11.12 -3.97
CA ARG A 147 15.81 11.84 -5.22
C ARG A 147 15.00 13.14 -5.30
N ARG A 148 13.79 13.16 -4.75
CA ARG A 148 12.98 14.38 -4.69
C ARG A 148 13.65 15.44 -3.82
N ASP A 149 14.17 15.01 -2.66
CA ASP A 149 14.88 15.90 -1.75
C ASP A 149 16.12 16.49 -2.41
N ASP A 150 16.83 15.69 -3.21
CA ASP A 150 18.04 16.12 -3.93
C ASP A 150 17.75 17.16 -5.01
N THR A 151 16.54 17.15 -5.59
CA THR A 151 16.16 18.10 -6.66
C THR A 151 15.50 19.37 -6.12
N ASP A 152 15.13 19.36 -4.88
CA ASP A 152 14.53 20.51 -4.20
C ASP A 152 15.62 21.40 -3.62
#